data_46a17f5a8b3e139311f0333310da9b08
#
_entry.id   46a17f5a8b3e139311f0333310da9b08
#
_cell.length_a   1.000
_cell.length_b   1.000
_cell.length_c   1.000
_cell.angle_alpha   90.00
_cell.angle_beta   90.00
_cell.angle_gamma   90.00
#
_symmetry.space_group_name_H-M   'P 1'
#
loop_
_entity.id
_entity.type
_entity.pdbx_description
1 polymer ?
#
loop_
_entity_poly.entity_id
_entity_poly.type
_entity_poly.pdbx_seq_one_letter_code
_entity_poly.pdbx_strand_id
1 'polypeptide(L)'
;MLAPFWVPVVRRLLITGKNQTEEAQKIKRKSLGFFILRGAIHSIAVILWFYATMHIPIAEVTAIGYSIPLYVTIGAALFFGEHIKTYHFMALAMGFIGALIIIRPGFQEVSLGQLAQIVASPIFAASYLMAKKLSFKESSMVIIGMLSLFVSMTQIPMVLLLWVPPNFFDVMCLGFVAILATIGHYAMTQSFRLTPMTISQPVTYLQLVWATIMGLSLIHISEPTRQFRI
;
A
#
# COMPACT_ATOMS: atom_id res chain seq x y z
N MET A 1 -19.63 -10.53 -7.66
CA MET A 1 -18.72 -9.86 -8.63
C MET A 1 -17.23 -10.07 -8.36
N LEU A 2 -16.81 -10.75 -7.28
CA LEU A 2 -15.39 -11.04 -6.97
C LEU A 2 -14.84 -12.32 -7.61
N ALA A 3 -15.72 -13.14 -8.25
CA ALA A 3 -15.35 -14.43 -8.84
C ALA A 3 -14.18 -14.39 -9.84
N PRO A 4 -14.09 -13.45 -10.80
CA PRO A 4 -13.00 -13.45 -11.76
C PRO A 4 -11.63 -13.12 -11.14
N PHE A 5 -11.60 -12.47 -9.96
CA PHE A 5 -10.37 -12.11 -9.27
C PHE A 5 -9.73 -13.31 -8.56
N TRP A 6 -10.58 -14.18 -7.97
CA TRP A 6 -10.11 -15.36 -7.23
C TRP A 6 -9.76 -16.54 -8.13
N VAL A 7 -10.31 -16.63 -9.35
CA VAL A 7 -10.05 -17.73 -10.27
C VAL A 7 -8.55 -17.93 -10.55
N PRO A 8 -7.75 -16.89 -10.88
CA PRO A 8 -6.30 -17.07 -11.08
C PRO A 8 -5.58 -17.49 -9.79
N VAL A 9 -6.02 -16.99 -8.63
CA VAL A 9 -5.45 -17.34 -7.31
C VAL A 9 -5.75 -18.78 -6.98
N VAL A 10 -7.02 -19.18 -7.08
CA VAL A 10 -7.47 -20.57 -6.85
C VAL A 10 -6.82 -21.52 -7.84
N ARG A 11 -6.78 -21.16 -9.13
CA ARG A 11 -6.06 -21.93 -10.14
C ARG A 11 -4.58 -22.08 -9.80
N ARG A 12 -3.93 -21.03 -9.31
CA ARG A 12 -2.53 -21.07 -8.85
C ARG A 12 -2.33 -22.03 -7.67
N LEU A 13 -3.27 -22.06 -6.73
CA LEU A 13 -3.24 -22.95 -5.58
C LEU A 13 -3.60 -24.40 -5.94
N LEU A 14 -4.62 -24.60 -6.81
CA LEU A 14 -5.16 -25.93 -7.15
C LEU A 14 -4.40 -26.65 -8.27
N ILE A 15 -3.68 -25.96 -9.18
CA ILE A 15 -2.83 -26.62 -10.19
C ILE A 15 -1.60 -27.28 -9.51
N THR A 16 -1.82 -27.86 -8.35
CA THR A 16 -0.88 -28.77 -7.67
C THR A 16 -1.11 -30.21 -8.11
N GLY A 17 -1.74 -30.41 -9.27
CA GLY A 17 -2.08 -31.74 -9.79
C GLY A 17 -0.87 -32.55 -10.25
N LYS A 18 -0.92 -33.72 -9.88
CA LYS A 18 -0.29 -35.04 -10.01
C LYS A 18 0.90 -35.28 -10.98
N ASN A 19 1.29 -34.34 -11.87
CA ASN A 19 2.30 -34.61 -12.92
C ASN A 19 3.37 -33.52 -13.06
N GLN A 20 3.71 -32.80 -11.97
CA GLN A 20 4.82 -31.85 -12.02
C GLN A 20 6.11 -32.49 -11.48
N THR A 21 7.22 -32.29 -12.19
CA THR A 21 8.55 -32.69 -11.74
C THR A 21 8.85 -32.09 -10.36
N GLU A 22 9.67 -32.79 -9.55
CA GLU A 22 10.06 -32.33 -8.20
C GLU A 22 10.62 -30.90 -8.21
N GLU A 23 11.34 -30.52 -9.25
CA GLU A 23 11.85 -29.15 -9.44
C GLU A 23 10.73 -28.11 -9.56
N ALA A 24 9.70 -28.39 -10.34
CA ALA A 24 8.56 -27.49 -10.49
C ALA A 24 7.79 -27.32 -9.15
N GLN A 25 7.69 -28.38 -8.36
CA GLN A 25 7.11 -28.31 -7.01
C GLN A 25 7.96 -27.49 -6.05
N LYS A 26 9.29 -27.63 -6.11
CA LYS A 26 10.25 -26.87 -5.28
C LYS A 26 10.20 -25.36 -5.62
N ILE A 27 10.14 -25.01 -6.90
CA ILE A 27 9.98 -23.62 -7.37
C ILE A 27 8.65 -23.04 -6.89
N LYS A 28 7.57 -23.83 -6.97
CA LYS A 28 6.24 -23.41 -6.52
C LYS A 28 6.16 -23.20 -5.00
N ARG A 29 6.77 -24.08 -4.20
CA ARG A 29 6.88 -23.92 -2.74
C ARG A 29 7.68 -22.68 -2.37
N LYS A 30 8.79 -22.39 -3.06
CA LYS A 30 9.60 -21.19 -2.84
C LYS A 30 8.83 -19.92 -3.18
N SER A 31 8.05 -19.93 -4.25
CA SER A 31 7.17 -18.81 -4.63
C SER A 31 6.07 -18.59 -3.59
N LEU A 32 5.43 -19.64 -3.08
CA LEU A 32 4.41 -19.56 -2.03
C LEU A 32 4.98 -18.98 -0.74
N GLY A 33 6.16 -19.46 -0.29
CA GLY A 33 6.84 -18.90 0.88
C GLY A 33 7.12 -17.40 0.76
N PHE A 34 7.44 -16.94 -0.45
CA PHE A 34 7.67 -15.53 -0.72
C PHE A 34 6.37 -14.70 -0.68
N PHE A 35 5.23 -15.25 -1.10
CA PHE A 35 3.93 -14.63 -0.95
C PHE A 35 3.50 -14.51 0.53
N ILE A 36 3.72 -15.59 1.30
CA ILE A 36 3.43 -15.60 2.76
C ILE A 36 4.27 -14.55 3.47
N LEU A 37 5.58 -14.52 3.21
CA LEU A 37 6.49 -13.54 3.80
C LEU A 37 6.07 -12.11 3.46
N ARG A 38 5.74 -11.85 2.19
CA ARG A 38 5.24 -10.54 1.76
C ARG A 38 3.94 -10.17 2.46
N GLY A 39 3.00 -11.12 2.57
CA GLY A 39 1.73 -10.91 3.28
C GLY A 39 1.95 -10.55 4.74
N ALA A 40 2.84 -11.28 5.44
CA ALA A 40 3.17 -11.00 6.84
C ALA A 40 3.82 -9.63 7.01
N ILE A 41 4.84 -9.30 6.21
CA ILE A 41 5.50 -7.98 6.21
C ILE A 41 4.49 -6.87 5.94
N HIS A 42 3.63 -7.04 4.93
CA HIS A 42 2.61 -6.03 4.61
C HIS A 42 1.59 -5.87 5.73
N SER A 43 1.18 -6.97 6.38
CA SER A 43 0.25 -6.92 7.51
C SER A 43 0.81 -6.16 8.70
N ILE A 44 2.09 -6.33 9.01
CA ILE A 44 2.75 -5.54 10.07
C ILE A 44 2.68 -4.05 9.73
N ALA A 45 3.00 -3.68 8.49
CA ALA A 45 2.91 -2.29 8.05
C ALA A 45 1.48 -1.74 8.14
N VAL A 46 0.48 -2.54 7.76
CA VAL A 46 -0.95 -2.15 7.84
C VAL A 46 -1.38 -1.95 9.30
N ILE A 47 -0.99 -2.84 10.22
CA ILE A 47 -1.30 -2.70 11.66
C ILE A 47 -0.70 -1.40 12.22
N LEU A 48 0.56 -1.13 11.92
CA LEU A 48 1.23 0.10 12.34
C LEU A 48 0.59 1.35 11.74
N TRP A 49 0.18 1.28 10.48
CA TRP A 49 -0.52 2.35 9.79
C TRP A 49 -1.91 2.62 10.41
N PHE A 50 -2.69 1.58 10.71
CA PHE A 50 -3.95 1.74 11.43
C PHE A 50 -3.73 2.32 12.82
N TYR A 51 -2.73 1.84 13.57
CA TYR A 51 -2.38 2.43 14.86
C TYR A 51 -2.08 3.93 14.71
N ALA A 52 -1.28 4.33 13.73
CA ALA A 52 -0.99 5.73 13.46
C ALA A 52 -2.25 6.54 13.16
N THR A 53 -3.13 6.04 12.27
CA THR A 53 -4.37 6.75 11.88
C THR A 53 -5.34 6.96 13.04
N MET A 54 -5.25 6.13 14.09
CA MET A 54 -6.06 6.27 15.31
C MET A 54 -5.47 7.29 16.31
N HIS A 55 -4.18 7.59 16.22
CA HIS A 55 -3.47 8.37 17.26
C HIS A 55 -2.96 9.73 16.77
N ILE A 56 -2.83 9.94 15.46
CA ILE A 56 -2.39 11.21 14.87
C ILE A 56 -3.29 11.61 13.70
N PRO A 57 -3.36 12.92 13.36
CA PRO A 57 -4.15 13.38 12.22
C PRO A 57 -3.77 12.68 10.92
N ILE A 58 -4.75 12.35 10.09
CA ILE A 58 -4.54 11.64 8.82
C ILE A 58 -3.59 12.39 7.87
N ALA A 59 -3.52 13.72 7.97
CA ALA A 59 -2.58 14.54 7.23
C ALA A 59 -1.12 14.21 7.61
N GLU A 60 -0.82 14.01 8.90
CA GLU A 60 0.51 13.63 9.35
C GLU A 60 0.85 12.19 8.92
N VAL A 61 -0.10 11.25 9.06
CA VAL A 61 0.07 9.87 8.59
C VAL A 61 0.44 9.86 7.10
N THR A 62 -0.34 10.59 6.31
CA THR A 62 -0.15 10.67 4.86
C THR A 62 1.23 11.21 4.52
N ALA A 63 1.64 12.23 5.20
CA ALA A 63 2.86 12.92 4.89
C ALA A 63 4.11 12.14 5.33
N ILE A 64 4.11 11.50 6.49
CA ILE A 64 5.17 10.55 6.85
C ILE A 64 5.17 9.41 5.81
N GLY A 65 3.99 8.98 5.35
CA GLY A 65 3.82 7.98 4.29
C GLY A 65 4.49 8.35 2.96
N TYR A 66 4.62 9.64 2.65
CA TYR A 66 5.38 10.09 1.47
C TYR A 66 6.89 9.82 1.53
N SER A 67 7.40 9.32 2.65
CA SER A 67 8.74 8.74 2.70
C SER A 67 8.86 7.37 2.01
N ILE A 68 7.75 6.65 1.80
CA ILE A 68 7.74 5.31 1.17
C ILE A 68 8.42 5.32 -0.21
N PRO A 69 8.12 6.26 -1.14
CA PRO A 69 8.78 6.32 -2.43
C PRO A 69 10.31 6.44 -2.36
N LEU A 70 10.83 7.11 -1.33
CA LEU A 70 12.28 7.22 -1.11
C LEU A 70 12.88 5.84 -0.80
N TYR A 71 12.30 5.13 0.17
CA TYR A 71 12.75 3.78 0.54
C TYR A 71 12.63 2.80 -0.62
N VAL A 72 11.53 2.88 -1.40
CA VAL A 72 11.33 2.04 -2.59
C VAL A 72 12.38 2.33 -3.65
N THR A 73 12.68 3.58 -3.93
CA THR A 73 13.67 3.98 -4.93
C THR A 73 15.08 3.52 -4.55
N ILE A 74 15.46 3.73 -3.28
CA ILE A 74 16.74 3.25 -2.75
C ILE A 74 16.80 1.72 -2.84
N GLY A 75 15.75 1.04 -2.40
CA GLY A 75 15.68 -0.41 -2.50
C GLY A 75 15.70 -0.93 -3.93
N ALA A 76 15.07 -0.24 -4.89
CA ALA A 76 15.10 -0.60 -6.29
C ALA A 76 16.53 -0.51 -6.88
N ALA A 77 17.27 0.52 -6.53
CA ALA A 77 18.66 0.64 -6.91
C ALA A 77 19.53 -0.48 -6.32
N LEU A 78 19.34 -0.80 -5.04
CA LEU A 78 20.16 -1.80 -4.34
C LEU A 78 19.84 -3.24 -4.77
N PHE A 79 18.55 -3.57 -4.95
CA PHE A 79 18.12 -4.96 -5.19
C PHE A 79 17.91 -5.30 -6.67
N PHE A 80 17.63 -4.31 -7.51
CA PHE A 80 17.35 -4.51 -8.94
C PHE A 80 18.38 -3.84 -9.83
N GLY A 81 19.36 -3.12 -9.26
CA GLY A 81 20.38 -2.40 -10.04
C GLY A 81 19.78 -1.25 -10.86
N GLU A 82 18.64 -0.70 -10.46
CA GLU A 82 18.05 0.43 -11.15
C GLU A 82 18.89 1.71 -10.94
N HIS A 83 19.20 2.42 -12.01
CA HIS A 83 20.00 3.63 -11.95
C HIS A 83 19.16 4.83 -11.51
N ILE A 84 19.54 5.43 -10.38
CA ILE A 84 18.91 6.67 -9.90
C ILE A 84 19.60 7.83 -10.63
N LYS A 85 18.89 8.47 -11.57
CA LYS A 85 19.36 9.69 -12.21
C LYS A 85 19.07 10.90 -11.32
N THR A 86 19.86 11.95 -11.46
CA THR A 86 19.74 13.17 -10.65
C THR A 86 18.33 13.74 -10.65
N TYR A 87 17.63 13.72 -11.78
CA TYR A 87 16.26 14.23 -11.85
C TYR A 87 15.24 13.37 -11.08
N HIS A 88 15.45 12.04 -10.97
CA HIS A 88 14.62 11.19 -10.11
C HIS A 88 14.80 11.55 -8.65
N PHE A 89 16.04 11.74 -8.23
CA PHE A 89 16.37 12.17 -6.87
C PHE A 89 15.78 13.55 -6.55
N MET A 90 15.93 14.51 -7.46
CA MET A 90 15.35 15.85 -7.29
C MET A 90 13.81 15.80 -7.17
N ALA A 91 13.13 15.02 -8.03
CA ALA A 91 11.68 14.88 -7.97
C ALA A 91 11.22 14.24 -6.65
N LEU A 92 11.91 13.22 -6.15
CA LEU A 92 11.64 12.60 -4.86
C LEU A 92 11.88 13.59 -3.71
N ALA A 93 13.00 14.31 -3.73
CA ALA A 93 13.34 15.30 -2.70
C ALA A 93 12.30 16.43 -2.67
N MET A 94 11.92 16.98 -3.83
CA MET A 94 10.89 18.01 -3.93
C MET A 94 9.54 17.54 -3.41
N GLY A 95 9.11 16.33 -3.79
CA GLY A 95 7.87 15.74 -3.31
C GLY A 95 7.87 15.54 -1.80
N PHE A 96 8.96 15.03 -1.24
CA PHE A 96 9.12 14.84 0.20
C PHE A 96 9.18 16.16 0.97
N ILE A 97 9.93 17.15 0.48
CA ILE A 97 9.97 18.51 1.07
C ILE A 97 8.57 19.16 1.01
N GLY A 98 7.87 19.02 -0.13
CA GLY A 98 6.48 19.49 -0.26
C GLY A 98 5.56 18.89 0.79
N ALA A 99 5.68 17.57 1.03
CA ALA A 99 4.94 16.90 2.09
C ALA A 99 5.29 17.47 3.49
N LEU A 100 6.57 17.67 3.80
CA LEU A 100 7.01 18.27 5.07
C LEU A 100 6.49 19.71 5.26
N ILE A 101 6.45 20.52 4.21
CA ILE A 101 5.91 21.87 4.27
C ILE A 101 4.41 21.87 4.62
N ILE A 102 3.66 20.92 4.05
CA ILE A 102 2.22 20.78 4.32
C ILE A 102 1.96 20.39 5.77
N ILE A 103 2.76 19.43 6.30
CA ILE A 103 2.57 18.91 7.65
C ILE A 103 3.02 19.89 8.72
N ARG A 104 4.06 20.67 8.43
CA ARG A 104 4.73 21.52 9.41
C ARG A 104 5.03 20.75 10.70
N PRO A 105 5.88 19.69 10.66
CA PRO A 105 6.20 18.92 11.85
C PRO A 105 6.68 19.91 12.92
N GLY A 106 5.88 20.05 13.98
CA GLY A 106 6.18 20.96 15.09
C GLY A 106 7.37 20.47 15.88
N PHE A 107 7.96 21.34 16.68
CA PHE A 107 9.03 21.02 17.65
C PHE A 107 8.48 20.25 18.87
N GLN A 108 7.48 19.39 18.67
CA GLN A 108 6.88 18.57 19.73
C GLN A 108 7.57 17.21 19.76
N GLU A 109 7.52 16.58 20.92
CA GLU A 109 8.03 15.22 21.11
C GLU A 109 7.34 14.25 20.12
N VAL A 110 8.13 13.35 19.52
CA VAL A 110 7.62 12.36 18.56
C VAL A 110 6.64 11.42 19.28
N SER A 111 5.39 11.46 18.88
CA SER A 111 4.35 10.60 19.44
C SER A 111 4.50 9.13 18.99
N LEU A 112 3.93 8.20 19.74
CA LEU A 112 3.90 6.77 19.35
C LEU A 112 3.19 6.55 18.00
N GLY A 113 2.18 7.38 17.67
CA GLY A 113 1.50 7.33 16.37
C GLY A 113 2.43 7.72 15.22
N GLN A 114 3.21 8.79 15.39
CA GLN A 114 4.22 9.20 14.40
C GLN A 114 5.31 8.13 14.26
N LEU A 115 5.80 7.58 15.38
CA LEU A 115 6.79 6.52 15.37
C LEU A 115 6.27 5.27 14.64
N ALA A 116 5.03 4.87 14.88
CA ALA A 116 4.40 3.75 14.18
C ALA A 116 4.37 3.97 12.66
N GLN A 117 4.02 5.17 12.20
CA GLN A 117 4.01 5.49 10.77
C GLN A 117 5.43 5.54 10.17
N ILE A 118 6.41 6.09 10.92
CA ILE A 118 7.82 6.12 10.49
C ILE A 118 8.34 4.69 10.28
N VAL A 119 8.02 3.77 11.19
CA VAL A 119 8.40 2.36 11.08
C VAL A 119 7.59 1.63 9.99
N ALA A 120 6.31 1.94 9.83
CA ALA A 120 5.47 1.34 8.78
C ALA A 120 6.00 1.63 7.37
N SER A 121 6.53 2.82 7.13
CA SER A 121 6.96 3.28 5.80
C SER A 121 8.03 2.39 5.15
N PRO A 122 9.17 2.07 5.75
CA PRO A 122 10.14 1.15 5.17
C PRO A 122 9.61 -0.29 5.05
N ILE A 123 8.70 -0.71 5.93
CA ILE A 123 8.08 -2.04 5.86
C ILE A 123 7.13 -2.12 4.65
N PHE A 124 6.34 -1.08 4.37
CA PHE A 124 5.58 -0.99 3.12
C PHE A 124 6.48 -1.01 1.90
N ALA A 125 7.58 -0.25 1.92
CA ALA A 125 8.54 -0.23 0.83
C ALA A 125 9.13 -1.62 0.56
N ALA A 126 9.49 -2.38 1.59
CA ALA A 126 9.93 -3.76 1.45
C ALA A 126 8.87 -4.64 0.77
N SER A 127 7.60 -4.52 1.15
CA SER A 127 6.50 -5.24 0.49
C SER A 127 6.34 -4.85 -0.99
N TYR A 128 6.54 -3.58 -1.35
CA TYR A 128 6.48 -3.12 -2.74
C TYR A 128 7.65 -3.64 -3.57
N LEU A 129 8.85 -3.67 -3.03
CA LEU A 129 10.02 -4.30 -3.68
C LEU A 129 9.80 -5.81 -3.90
N MET A 130 9.18 -6.49 -2.94
CA MET A 130 8.78 -7.89 -3.10
C MET A 130 7.73 -8.04 -4.20
N ALA A 131 6.76 -7.11 -4.31
CA ALA A 131 5.78 -7.10 -5.40
C ALA A 131 6.46 -6.96 -6.77
N LYS A 132 7.44 -6.07 -6.89
CA LYS A 132 8.26 -5.90 -8.10
C LYS A 132 8.95 -7.21 -8.48
N LYS A 133 9.59 -7.88 -7.51
CA LYS A 133 10.27 -9.16 -7.76
C LYS A 133 9.30 -10.25 -8.23
N LEU A 134 8.09 -10.29 -7.67
CA LEU A 134 7.05 -11.22 -8.09
C LEU A 134 6.51 -10.89 -9.49
N SER A 135 6.43 -9.62 -9.86
CA SER A 135 5.86 -9.18 -11.14
C SER A 135 6.63 -9.66 -12.37
N PHE A 136 7.87 -10.11 -12.20
CA PHE A 136 8.65 -10.75 -13.27
C PHE A 136 8.18 -12.19 -13.59
N LYS A 137 7.46 -12.84 -12.68
CA LYS A 137 7.10 -14.26 -12.81
C LYS A 137 5.59 -14.53 -12.70
N GLU A 138 4.87 -13.64 -12.07
CA GLU A 138 3.47 -13.82 -11.74
C GLU A 138 2.61 -12.68 -12.32
N SER A 139 1.35 -12.96 -12.61
CA SER A 139 0.42 -11.91 -13.04
C SER A 139 0.06 -10.98 -11.88
N SER A 140 -0.26 -9.72 -12.19
CA SER A 140 -0.66 -8.74 -11.18
C SER A 140 -1.88 -9.20 -10.37
N MET A 141 -2.82 -9.90 -10.99
CA MET A 141 -3.98 -10.48 -10.29
C MET A 141 -3.58 -11.50 -9.23
N VAL A 142 -2.64 -12.40 -9.55
CA VAL A 142 -2.12 -13.38 -8.58
C VAL A 142 -1.40 -12.67 -7.44
N ILE A 143 -0.57 -11.68 -7.75
CA ILE A 143 0.21 -10.92 -6.75
C ILE A 143 -0.70 -10.21 -5.75
N ILE A 144 -1.80 -9.59 -6.21
CA ILE A 144 -2.74 -8.86 -5.35
C ILE A 144 -3.64 -9.83 -4.60
N GLY A 145 -4.17 -10.85 -5.29
CA GLY A 145 -5.04 -11.85 -4.66
C GLY A 145 -4.33 -12.61 -3.54
N MET A 146 -3.06 -12.99 -3.73
CA MET A 146 -2.25 -13.62 -2.68
C MET A 146 -1.95 -12.63 -1.54
N LEU A 147 -1.66 -11.36 -1.85
CA LEU A 147 -1.51 -10.34 -0.81
C LEU A 147 -2.79 -10.21 0.02
N SER A 148 -3.94 -10.02 -0.63
CA SER A 148 -5.23 -9.89 0.06
C SER A 148 -5.54 -11.12 0.91
N LEU A 149 -5.27 -12.33 0.41
CA LEU A 149 -5.48 -13.57 1.15
C LEU A 149 -4.64 -13.61 2.44
N PHE A 150 -3.32 -13.40 2.33
CA PHE A 150 -2.43 -13.52 3.48
C PHE A 150 -2.58 -12.35 4.46
N VAL A 151 -2.84 -11.13 3.98
CA VAL A 151 -3.17 -10.00 4.86
C VAL A 151 -4.46 -10.26 5.62
N SER A 152 -5.51 -10.74 4.95
CA SER A 152 -6.76 -11.09 5.62
C SER A 152 -6.57 -12.17 6.67
N MET A 153 -5.82 -13.24 6.36
CA MET A 153 -5.54 -14.31 7.32
C MET A 153 -4.80 -13.81 8.56
N THR A 154 -3.81 -12.94 8.40
CA THR A 154 -3.04 -12.40 9.52
C THR A 154 -3.82 -11.40 10.36
N GLN A 155 -4.85 -10.77 9.81
CA GLN A 155 -5.72 -9.82 10.49
C GLN A 155 -6.89 -10.50 11.24
N ILE A 156 -7.25 -11.74 10.88
CA ILE A 156 -8.37 -12.46 11.52
C ILE A 156 -8.32 -12.44 13.05
N PRO A 157 -7.19 -12.75 13.73
CA PRO A 157 -7.15 -12.75 15.18
C PRO A 157 -7.51 -11.40 15.78
N MET A 158 -7.02 -10.31 15.20
CA MET A 158 -7.29 -8.94 15.66
C MET A 158 -8.75 -8.56 15.43
N VAL A 159 -9.31 -8.93 14.27
CA VAL A 159 -10.71 -8.69 13.96
C VAL A 159 -11.63 -9.43 14.93
N LEU A 160 -11.34 -10.69 15.25
CA LEU A 160 -12.16 -11.48 16.20
C LEU A 160 -12.13 -10.90 17.62
N LEU A 161 -11.01 -10.30 18.04
CA LEU A 161 -10.87 -9.69 19.37
C LEU A 161 -11.53 -8.31 19.48
N LEU A 162 -11.55 -7.55 18.37
CA LEU A 162 -12.02 -6.16 18.34
C LEU A 162 -13.28 -6.01 17.47
N TRP A 163 -14.04 -7.08 17.30
CA TRP A 163 -15.20 -7.07 16.40
C TRP A 163 -16.28 -6.08 16.84
N VAL A 164 -16.55 -5.13 15.97
CA VAL A 164 -17.71 -4.25 16.06
C VAL A 164 -18.56 -4.53 14.83
N PRO A 165 -19.85 -4.94 14.98
CA PRO A 165 -20.69 -5.24 13.86
C PRO A 165 -20.95 -3.98 13.01
N PRO A 166 -20.56 -3.96 11.72
CA PRO A 166 -20.82 -2.83 10.87
C PRO A 166 -22.31 -2.76 10.51
N ASN A 167 -22.85 -1.55 10.38
CA ASN A 167 -24.19 -1.34 9.84
C ASN A 167 -24.19 -1.47 8.31
N PHE A 168 -25.38 -1.44 7.69
CA PHE A 168 -25.50 -1.61 6.24
C PHE A 168 -24.76 -0.53 5.45
N PHE A 169 -24.80 0.71 5.91
CA PHE A 169 -24.10 1.82 5.25
C PHE A 169 -22.58 1.65 5.33
N ASP A 170 -22.06 1.23 6.49
CA ASP A 170 -20.64 0.94 6.67
C ASP A 170 -20.17 -0.16 5.70
N VAL A 171 -20.96 -1.23 5.55
CA VAL A 171 -20.65 -2.32 4.61
C VAL A 171 -20.60 -1.82 3.17
N MET A 172 -21.52 -0.95 2.77
CA MET A 172 -21.50 -0.34 1.43
C MET A 172 -20.26 0.52 1.22
N CYS A 173 -19.94 1.39 2.18
CA CYS A 173 -18.75 2.25 2.13
C CYS A 173 -17.46 1.43 2.08
N LEU A 174 -17.34 0.43 2.96
CA LEU A 174 -16.18 -0.47 2.98
C LEU A 174 -16.06 -1.26 1.67
N GLY A 175 -17.17 -1.73 1.11
CA GLY A 175 -17.20 -2.40 -0.18
C GLY A 175 -16.72 -1.51 -1.33
N PHE A 176 -17.16 -0.25 -1.35
CA PHE A 176 -16.73 0.73 -2.34
C PHE A 176 -15.22 1.03 -2.21
N VAL A 177 -14.74 1.28 -1.00
CA VAL A 177 -13.31 1.50 -0.72
C VAL A 177 -12.48 0.27 -1.12
N ALA A 178 -12.95 -0.95 -0.82
CA ALA A 178 -12.25 -2.16 -1.20
C ALA A 178 -12.11 -2.33 -2.72
N ILE A 179 -13.14 -1.95 -3.50
CA ILE A 179 -13.10 -1.97 -4.96
C ILE A 179 -12.05 -0.96 -5.47
N LEU A 180 -12.09 0.28 -4.99
CA LEU A 180 -11.15 1.32 -5.40
C LEU A 180 -9.72 0.96 -5.01
N ALA A 181 -9.50 0.47 -3.79
CA ALA A 181 -8.20 0.00 -3.32
C ALA A 181 -7.66 -1.14 -4.20
N THR A 182 -8.51 -2.10 -4.57
CA THR A 182 -8.13 -3.21 -5.44
C THR A 182 -7.71 -2.73 -6.83
N ILE A 183 -8.45 -1.79 -7.42
CA ILE A 183 -8.10 -1.18 -8.71
C ILE A 183 -6.77 -0.44 -8.60
N GLY A 184 -6.58 0.35 -7.54
CA GLY A 184 -5.33 1.08 -7.29
C GLY A 184 -4.13 0.15 -7.13
N HIS A 185 -4.26 -0.90 -6.33
CA HIS A 185 -3.22 -1.92 -6.18
C HIS A 185 -2.92 -2.66 -7.48
N TYR A 186 -3.95 -2.91 -8.31
CA TYR A 186 -3.76 -3.52 -9.62
C TYR A 186 -2.95 -2.60 -10.54
N ALA A 187 -3.34 -1.34 -10.67
CA ALA A 187 -2.64 -0.36 -11.48
C ALA A 187 -1.18 -0.18 -11.01
N MET A 188 -0.96 -0.08 -9.70
CA MET A 188 0.36 0.02 -9.12
C MET A 188 1.23 -1.21 -9.42
N THR A 189 0.67 -2.43 -9.28
CA THR A 189 1.40 -3.68 -9.56
C THR A 189 1.70 -3.82 -11.06
N GLN A 190 0.82 -3.37 -11.94
CA GLN A 190 1.07 -3.29 -13.37
C GLN A 190 2.18 -2.28 -13.69
N SER A 191 2.18 -1.12 -13.06
CA SER A 191 3.28 -0.14 -13.18
C SER A 191 4.62 -0.76 -12.81
N PHE A 192 4.69 -1.51 -11.71
CA PHE A 192 5.93 -2.19 -11.29
C PHE A 192 6.42 -3.22 -12.32
N ARG A 193 5.51 -3.83 -13.07
CA ARG A 193 5.85 -4.78 -14.12
C ARG A 193 6.41 -4.10 -15.37
N LEU A 194 5.84 -2.96 -15.75
CA LEU A 194 6.09 -2.30 -17.03
C LEU A 194 7.20 -1.24 -16.95
N THR A 195 7.45 -0.69 -15.77
CA THR A 195 8.32 0.47 -15.58
C THR A 195 9.31 0.25 -14.43
N PRO A 196 10.53 0.77 -14.52
CA PRO A 196 11.43 0.84 -13.37
C PRO A 196 10.79 1.58 -12.20
N MET A 197 11.06 1.12 -10.96
CA MET A 197 10.49 1.76 -9.77
C MET A 197 11.05 3.17 -9.57
N THR A 198 12.28 3.42 -9.96
CA THR A 198 12.91 4.75 -9.93
C THR A 198 12.15 5.79 -10.75
N ILE A 199 11.40 5.38 -11.79
CA ILE A 199 10.53 6.25 -12.59
C ILE A 199 9.12 6.33 -12.01
N SER A 200 8.55 5.20 -11.57
CA SER A 200 7.17 5.16 -11.09
C SER A 200 6.99 5.83 -9.72
N GLN A 201 8.00 5.81 -8.85
CA GLN A 201 7.89 6.36 -7.50
C GLN A 201 7.72 7.88 -7.45
N PRO A 202 8.46 8.70 -8.22
CA PRO A 202 8.18 10.14 -8.28
C PRO A 202 6.76 10.48 -8.71
N VAL A 203 6.16 9.67 -9.59
CA VAL A 203 4.78 9.87 -10.06
C VAL A 203 3.76 9.71 -8.93
N THR A 204 4.07 8.93 -7.89
CA THR A 204 3.15 8.75 -6.76
C THR A 204 2.90 10.05 -6.00
N TYR A 205 3.80 11.04 -6.06
CA TYR A 205 3.58 12.35 -5.44
C TYR A 205 2.46 13.17 -6.12
N LEU A 206 2.03 12.81 -7.35
CA LEU A 206 0.85 13.43 -7.97
C LEU A 206 -0.43 13.19 -7.16
N GLN A 207 -0.47 12.16 -6.33
CA GLN A 207 -1.60 11.96 -5.41
C GLN A 207 -1.76 13.11 -4.41
N LEU A 208 -0.68 13.87 -4.06
CA LEU A 208 -0.78 15.08 -3.26
C LEU A 208 -1.65 16.14 -3.92
N VAL A 209 -1.47 16.33 -5.23
CA VAL A 209 -2.24 17.31 -6.00
C VAL A 209 -3.73 16.93 -5.96
N TRP A 210 -4.03 15.65 -6.23
CA TRP A 210 -5.41 15.17 -6.19
C TRP A 210 -6.01 15.22 -4.79
N ALA A 211 -5.26 14.82 -3.76
CA ALA A 211 -5.72 14.91 -2.37
C ALA A 211 -6.01 16.35 -1.96
N THR A 212 -5.17 17.30 -2.39
CA THR A 212 -5.38 18.74 -2.10
C THR A 212 -6.62 19.26 -2.82
N ILE A 213 -6.79 18.96 -4.11
CA ILE A 213 -7.97 19.38 -4.89
C ILE A 213 -9.26 18.83 -4.25
N MET A 214 -9.28 17.54 -3.92
CA MET A 214 -10.45 16.92 -3.29
C MET A 214 -10.70 17.45 -1.88
N GLY A 215 -9.65 17.69 -1.09
CA GLY A 215 -9.76 18.27 0.24
C GLY A 215 -10.32 19.68 0.22
N LEU A 216 -9.85 20.54 -0.67
CA LEU A 216 -10.38 21.90 -0.85
C LEU A 216 -11.83 21.88 -1.35
N SER A 217 -12.16 20.96 -2.28
CA SER A 217 -13.54 20.80 -2.75
C SER A 217 -14.51 20.43 -1.63
N LEU A 218 -14.09 19.52 -0.73
CA LEU A 218 -14.91 19.10 0.41
C LEU A 218 -15.08 20.22 1.46
N ILE A 219 -14.06 21.06 1.66
CA ILE A 219 -14.14 22.21 2.57
C ILE A 219 -15.16 23.23 2.02
N HIS A 220 -15.16 23.52 0.73
CA HIS A 220 -16.15 24.41 0.11
C HIS A 220 -17.60 23.90 0.21
N ILE A 221 -17.80 22.59 0.27
CA ILE A 221 -19.13 22.00 0.44
C ILE A 221 -19.61 22.07 1.89
N SER A 222 -18.70 22.02 2.87
CA SER A 222 -19.03 22.00 4.31
C SER A 222 -19.15 23.41 4.95
N GLU A 223 -18.56 24.45 4.39
CA GLU A 223 -18.62 25.81 4.94
C GLU A 223 -19.97 26.56 4.78
N PRO A 224 -20.83 26.35 3.74
CA PRO A 224 -22.08 27.07 3.64
C PRO A 224 -23.03 26.86 4.83
N THR A 225 -22.86 25.78 5.58
CA THR A 225 -23.74 25.45 6.71
C THR A 225 -23.32 26.09 8.05
N ARG A 226 -22.13 26.67 8.17
CA ARG A 226 -21.67 27.36 9.40
C ARG A 226 -21.99 28.85 9.44
N GLN A 227 -22.22 29.48 8.30
CA GLN A 227 -22.47 30.94 8.24
C GLN A 227 -23.93 31.34 8.54
N PHE A 228 -24.87 30.38 8.71
CA PHE A 228 -26.28 30.65 9.03
C PHE A 228 -26.69 30.30 10.47
N ARG A 229 -25.75 30.24 11.41
CA ARG A 229 -26.04 30.18 12.85
C ARG A 229 -25.45 31.40 13.55
N ILE A 230 -26.13 32.54 13.38
CA ILE A 230 -26.11 33.70 14.29
C ILE A 230 -27.52 33.87 14.85
#